data_208c6256e8f9525e465167867502e4c9
#
_entry.id   208c6256e8f9525e465167867502e4c9
#
_cell.length_a   1.000
_cell.length_b   1.000
_cell.length_c   1.000
_cell.angle_alpha   90.00
_cell.angle_beta   90.00
_cell.angle_gamma   90.00
#
_symmetry.space_group_name_H-M   'P 1'
#
loop_
_entity.id
_entity.type
_entity.pdbx_description
1 polymer ?
#
loop_
_entity_poly.entity_id
_entity_poly.type
_entity_poly.pdbx_seq_one_letter_code
_entity_poly.pdbx_strand_id
1 'polypeptide(L)'
;MDRLLISSLIVASSTSFIAGESVEDNIITKQRAVLADNTKDKGFGPQSPRDIDDLNGKNERSFGLAPAYTKMNLCNIHFHNNAEHKGGEFTKYAGNGDGKGNHTGYVYDGKLSRAELKSFQHKQLQSGDTIEVHYVHTSADVKPGPTLGSCLSDSIGNPQLRVETQVYVLVNVQDALDFEYLTQYGQKDGYYQMFNMLNSTGTPIQYAGSTTGPSYNEKGSPFQVTWSVRPQVAKVNIASVAEWLKHNDFKEEHAHGVRNLVINPELLSGHQ
;
A
#
# COMPACT_ATOMS: atom_id res chain seq x y z
N MET A 1 14.44 -67.43 3.12
CA MET A 1 13.24 -66.58 2.95
C MET A 1 13.65 -65.19 3.39
N ASP A 2 14.28 -64.46 2.49
CA ASP A 2 14.77 -63.10 2.76
C ASP A 2 13.69 -62.09 2.33
N ARG A 3 13.23 -61.28 3.28
CA ARG A 3 12.34 -60.19 3.01
C ARG A 3 13.17 -58.93 2.69
N LEU A 4 13.16 -58.51 1.41
CA LEU A 4 13.63 -57.22 0.98
C LEU A 4 12.71 -56.10 1.51
N LEU A 5 13.23 -55.23 2.36
CA LEU A 5 12.58 -53.99 2.74
C LEU A 5 12.95 -52.94 1.69
N ILE A 6 11.99 -52.53 0.87
CA ILE A 6 12.14 -51.40 -0.05
C ILE A 6 11.81 -50.13 0.74
N SER A 7 12.86 -49.36 1.05
CA SER A 7 12.74 -48.02 1.62
C SER A 7 12.45 -47.04 0.50
N SER A 8 11.25 -46.55 0.40
CA SER A 8 10.88 -45.46 -0.52
C SER A 8 11.38 -44.13 0.03
N LEU A 9 12.40 -43.60 -0.62
CA LEU A 9 12.89 -42.25 -0.38
C LEU A 9 11.87 -41.25 -0.98
N ILE A 10 11.14 -40.56 -0.12
CA ILE A 10 10.32 -39.40 -0.54
C ILE A 10 11.27 -38.22 -0.69
N VAL A 11 11.63 -37.91 -1.92
CA VAL A 11 12.33 -36.66 -2.26
C VAL A 11 11.30 -35.54 -2.20
N ALA A 12 11.29 -34.79 -1.13
CA ALA A 12 10.59 -33.52 -1.05
C ALA A 12 11.31 -32.51 -1.96
N SER A 13 10.78 -32.27 -3.14
CA SER A 13 11.25 -31.17 -4.01
C SER A 13 10.80 -29.86 -3.36
N SER A 14 11.73 -29.21 -2.63
CA SER A 14 11.59 -27.81 -2.29
C SER A 14 11.77 -27.00 -3.56
N THR A 15 10.67 -26.50 -4.13
CA THR A 15 10.73 -25.43 -5.12
C THR A 15 11.23 -24.17 -4.41
N SER A 16 12.54 -23.96 -4.45
CA SER A 16 13.12 -22.66 -4.09
C SER A 16 12.67 -21.67 -5.14
N PHE A 17 11.74 -20.78 -4.77
CA PHE A 17 11.55 -19.55 -5.52
C PHE A 17 12.88 -18.79 -5.47
N ILE A 18 13.42 -18.46 -6.64
CA ILE A 18 14.55 -17.55 -6.78
C ILE A 18 13.97 -16.18 -6.36
N ALA A 19 14.13 -15.83 -5.08
CA ALA A 19 14.01 -14.46 -4.66
C ALA A 19 15.06 -13.69 -5.48
N GLY A 20 14.63 -12.72 -6.30
CA GLY A 20 15.55 -11.84 -7.00
C GLY A 20 16.55 -11.28 -5.97
N GLU A 21 17.83 -11.16 -6.36
CA GLU A 21 18.87 -10.66 -5.46
C GLU A 21 18.42 -9.33 -4.87
N SER A 22 18.29 -9.28 -3.53
CA SER A 22 17.96 -8.06 -2.81
C SER A 22 19.15 -7.11 -2.88
N VAL A 23 18.91 -5.82 -3.16
CA VAL A 23 19.99 -4.84 -3.18
C VAL A 23 20.56 -4.60 -1.79
N GLU A 24 21.83 -4.19 -1.74
CA GLU A 24 22.53 -3.87 -0.51
C GLU A 24 21.92 -2.63 0.19
N ASP A 25 22.05 -2.56 1.51
CA ASP A 25 21.54 -1.44 2.35
C ASP A 25 22.07 -0.07 1.91
N ASN A 26 23.28 -0.02 1.36
CA ASN A 26 23.87 1.22 0.87
C ASN A 26 23.10 1.82 -0.32
N ILE A 27 22.41 1.02 -1.13
CA ILE A 27 21.56 1.50 -2.23
C ILE A 27 20.35 2.25 -1.65
N ILE A 28 19.66 1.67 -0.66
CA ILE A 28 18.51 2.32 -0.02
C ILE A 28 18.95 3.59 0.72
N THR A 29 20.09 3.54 1.41
CA THR A 29 20.68 4.71 2.09
C THR A 29 20.99 5.83 1.09
N LYS A 30 21.58 5.49 -0.06
CA LYS A 30 21.85 6.46 -1.13
C LYS A 30 20.57 7.06 -1.72
N GLN A 31 19.55 6.25 -2.00
CA GLN A 31 18.26 6.73 -2.50
C GLN A 31 17.62 7.73 -1.53
N ARG A 32 17.65 7.45 -0.21
CA ARG A 32 17.16 8.37 0.82
C ARG A 32 17.95 9.68 0.87
N ALA A 33 19.28 9.62 0.74
CA ALA A 33 20.12 10.83 0.68
C ALA A 33 19.80 11.65 -0.57
N VAL A 34 19.69 11.03 -1.73
CA VAL A 34 19.36 11.71 -3.00
C VAL A 34 17.95 12.33 -2.93
N LEU A 35 16.97 11.65 -2.31
CA LEU A 35 15.65 12.24 -2.06
C LEU A 35 15.76 13.51 -1.22
N ALA A 36 16.52 13.49 -0.12
CA ALA A 36 16.73 14.64 0.74
C ALA A 36 17.38 15.81 -0.02
N ASP A 37 18.43 15.55 -0.79
CA ASP A 37 19.10 16.56 -1.60
C ASP A 37 18.21 17.14 -2.71
N ASN A 38 17.35 16.32 -3.30
CA ASN A 38 16.42 16.74 -4.34
C ASN A 38 15.21 17.52 -3.81
N THR A 39 14.92 17.44 -2.52
CA THR A 39 13.80 18.18 -1.89
C THR A 39 14.26 19.44 -1.17
N LYS A 40 15.51 19.48 -0.69
CA LYS A 40 16.05 20.59 0.10
C LYS A 40 15.94 21.92 -0.65
N ASP A 41 15.38 22.92 0.01
CA ASP A 41 15.24 24.30 -0.48
C ASP A 41 14.51 24.46 -1.84
N LYS A 42 13.85 23.39 -2.32
CA LYS A 42 13.15 23.39 -3.61
C LYS A 42 11.64 23.52 -3.49
N GLY A 43 11.14 23.83 -2.32
CA GLY A 43 9.73 24.11 -2.12
C GLY A 43 8.81 22.90 -1.97
N PHE A 44 9.35 21.69 -1.87
CA PHE A 44 8.55 20.50 -1.61
C PHE A 44 7.98 20.51 -0.19
N GLY A 45 6.76 20.03 -0.05
CA GLY A 45 6.15 19.75 1.23
C GLY A 45 6.57 18.37 1.79
N PRO A 46 5.93 17.95 2.89
CA PRO A 46 6.22 16.66 3.51
C PRO A 46 6.14 15.50 2.53
N GLN A 47 7.04 14.55 2.65
CA GLN A 47 7.09 13.35 1.80
C GLN A 47 6.49 12.15 2.53
N SER A 48 6.04 11.17 1.79
CA SER A 48 5.51 9.88 2.26
C SER A 48 6.10 8.74 1.41
N PRO A 49 5.99 7.46 1.83
CA PRO A 49 5.33 6.97 3.04
C PRO A 49 6.20 7.14 4.30
N ARG A 50 5.59 7.03 5.48
CA ARG A 50 6.27 7.18 6.76
C ARG A 50 5.88 6.11 7.77
N ASP A 51 6.62 6.07 8.89
CA ASP A 51 6.22 5.36 10.10
C ASP A 51 5.03 6.08 10.73
N ILE A 52 3.89 5.39 10.87
CA ILE A 52 2.67 5.96 11.46
C ILE A 52 2.66 5.91 12.98
N ASP A 53 3.58 5.16 13.60
CA ASP A 53 3.78 5.14 15.05
C ASP A 53 4.72 6.27 15.51
N ASP A 54 5.44 6.92 14.56
CA ASP A 54 6.27 8.10 14.81
C ASP A 54 5.83 9.27 13.92
N LEU A 55 5.10 10.22 14.49
CA LEU A 55 4.61 11.41 13.80
C LEU A 55 5.52 12.63 13.97
N ASN A 56 6.73 12.46 14.51
CA ASN A 56 7.68 13.55 14.61
C ASN A 56 8.24 13.93 13.24
N GLY A 57 8.21 15.22 12.95
CA GLY A 57 8.73 15.77 11.72
C GLY A 57 9.12 17.22 11.90
N LYS A 58 9.97 17.74 11.00
CA LYS A 58 10.55 19.09 11.05
C LYS A 58 10.40 19.84 9.73
N ASN A 59 9.63 19.30 8.77
CA ASN A 59 9.38 20.03 7.53
C ASN A 59 8.61 21.31 7.85
N GLU A 60 9.17 22.46 7.48
CA GLU A 60 8.60 23.77 7.78
C GLU A 60 7.32 24.08 6.99
N ARG A 61 7.07 23.33 5.91
CA ARG A 61 5.86 23.53 5.11
C ARG A 61 4.68 22.83 5.77
N SER A 62 3.70 23.62 6.10
CA SER A 62 2.44 23.14 6.67
C SER A 62 1.35 23.08 5.60
N PHE A 63 0.67 21.95 5.52
CA PHE A 63 -0.51 21.76 4.69
C PHE A 63 -1.70 21.44 5.60
N GLY A 64 -2.83 22.10 5.36
CA GLY A 64 -4.07 21.74 6.01
C GLY A 64 -4.53 20.33 5.59
N LEU A 65 -5.20 19.63 6.51
CA LEU A 65 -5.83 18.36 6.16
C LEU A 65 -6.98 18.58 5.17
N ALA A 66 -7.08 17.71 4.18
CA ALA A 66 -8.21 17.66 3.28
C ALA A 66 -9.51 17.32 4.04
N PRO A 67 -10.68 17.67 3.52
CA PRO A 67 -11.97 17.29 4.11
C PRO A 67 -12.07 15.77 4.35
N ALA A 68 -13.03 15.36 5.18
CA ALA A 68 -13.35 13.94 5.32
C ALA A 68 -13.70 13.33 3.95
N TYR A 69 -13.27 12.10 3.69
CA TYR A 69 -13.50 11.42 2.41
C TYR A 69 -15.00 11.43 2.00
N THR A 70 -15.92 11.43 2.97
CA THR A 70 -17.36 11.53 2.74
C THR A 70 -17.82 12.85 2.10
N LYS A 71 -16.94 13.83 1.94
CA LYS A 71 -17.13 15.12 1.29
C LYS A 71 -16.23 15.33 0.08
N MET A 72 -15.68 14.25 -0.46
CA MET A 72 -14.77 14.22 -1.61
C MET A 72 -15.21 13.11 -2.56
N ASN A 73 -14.79 13.16 -3.80
CA ASN A 73 -15.04 12.08 -4.76
C ASN A 73 -13.95 11.00 -4.66
N LEU A 74 -14.33 9.73 -4.50
CA LEU A 74 -13.44 8.64 -4.84
C LEU A 74 -12.99 8.80 -6.29
N CYS A 75 -11.71 8.72 -6.57
CA CYS A 75 -11.18 8.88 -7.92
C CYS A 75 -10.33 7.71 -8.40
N ASN A 76 -9.73 6.96 -7.47
CA ASN A 76 -8.94 5.77 -7.82
C ASN A 76 -8.89 4.78 -6.66
N ILE A 77 -8.78 3.49 -6.98
CA ILE A 77 -8.42 2.41 -6.05
C ILE A 77 -7.27 1.65 -6.67
N HIS A 78 -6.20 1.47 -5.92
CA HIS A 78 -5.07 0.62 -6.26
C HIS A 78 -4.46 0.01 -5.00
N PHE A 79 -3.56 -0.96 -5.15
CA PHE A 79 -2.87 -1.51 -4.01
C PHE A 79 -1.41 -1.86 -4.31
N HIS A 80 -0.63 -1.88 -3.26
CA HIS A 80 0.79 -2.18 -3.25
C HIS A 80 1.05 -3.60 -2.74
N ASN A 81 2.11 -4.23 -3.26
CA ASN A 81 2.63 -5.48 -2.71
C ASN A 81 3.50 -5.14 -1.50
N ASN A 82 3.08 -5.58 -0.32
CA ASN A 82 3.46 -5.14 1.01
C ASN A 82 2.97 -3.71 1.33
N ALA A 83 3.05 -3.33 2.60
CA ALA A 83 2.70 -1.99 3.04
C ALA A 83 3.83 -1.01 2.70
N GLU A 84 3.47 0.15 2.13
CA GLU A 84 4.38 1.29 1.99
C GLU A 84 4.65 1.95 3.34
N HIS A 85 3.60 2.07 4.17
CA HIS A 85 3.71 2.59 5.52
C HIS A 85 4.25 1.53 6.47
N LYS A 86 4.81 2.00 7.59
CA LYS A 86 5.21 1.17 8.72
C LYS A 86 4.41 1.58 9.95
N GLY A 87 3.98 0.61 10.76
CA GLY A 87 3.38 0.84 12.08
C GLY A 87 2.25 -0.14 12.40
N GLY A 88 1.63 0.02 13.58
CA GLY A 88 0.56 -0.85 14.04
C GLY A 88 0.90 -2.33 13.95
N GLU A 89 0.16 -3.09 13.12
CA GLU A 89 0.34 -4.54 12.92
C GLU A 89 1.18 -4.89 11.66
N PHE A 90 1.89 -3.93 11.05
CA PHE A 90 2.73 -4.12 9.86
C PHE A 90 4.07 -3.39 10.01
N THR A 91 4.88 -3.87 10.95
CA THR A 91 6.18 -3.27 11.31
C THR A 91 7.38 -4.05 10.78
N LYS A 92 7.17 -5.31 10.35
CA LYS A 92 8.24 -6.19 9.91
C LYS A 92 8.68 -5.84 8.49
N TYR A 93 9.93 -5.41 8.34
CA TYR A 93 10.50 -5.08 7.04
C TYR A 93 10.72 -6.34 6.19
N ALA A 94 10.27 -6.31 4.95
CA ALA A 94 10.40 -7.43 4.01
C ALA A 94 11.80 -7.53 3.36
N GLY A 95 12.64 -6.52 3.52
CA GLY A 95 13.95 -6.41 2.89
C GLY A 95 13.98 -5.32 1.82
N ASN A 96 15.16 -5.12 1.21
CA ASN A 96 15.40 -4.04 0.26
C ASN A 96 14.78 -4.29 -1.14
N GLY A 97 14.40 -5.54 -1.42
CA GLY A 97 13.89 -5.90 -2.73
C GLY A 97 14.86 -5.55 -3.87
N ASP A 98 14.32 -5.20 -5.02
CA ASP A 98 15.09 -4.86 -6.21
C ASP A 98 15.62 -3.41 -6.25
N GLY A 99 15.41 -2.64 -5.17
CA GLY A 99 15.75 -1.21 -5.12
C GLY A 99 14.85 -0.30 -5.97
N LYS A 100 13.80 -0.86 -6.59
CA LYS A 100 12.84 -0.11 -7.43
C LYS A 100 11.41 -0.20 -6.90
N GLY A 101 11.23 -0.81 -5.73
CA GLY A 101 9.96 -0.91 -5.03
C GLY A 101 9.31 -2.29 -5.06
N ASN A 102 9.89 -3.27 -5.76
CA ASN A 102 9.37 -4.63 -5.74
C ASN A 102 10.03 -5.45 -4.63
N HIS A 103 9.27 -6.34 -4.00
CA HIS A 103 9.71 -7.24 -2.92
C HIS A 103 10.28 -6.53 -1.69
N THR A 104 9.81 -5.32 -1.40
CA THR A 104 10.19 -4.51 -0.24
C THR A 104 8.94 -4.00 0.49
N GLY A 105 9.09 -3.12 1.49
CA GLY A 105 7.99 -2.60 2.30
C GLY A 105 7.80 -3.36 3.61
N TYR A 106 6.63 -3.27 4.21
CA TYR A 106 6.33 -3.85 5.51
C TYR A 106 5.23 -4.89 5.42
N VAL A 107 5.35 -5.95 6.22
CA VAL A 107 4.42 -7.07 6.20
C VAL A 107 3.71 -7.24 7.53
N TYR A 108 2.57 -7.93 7.51
CA TYR A 108 1.79 -8.26 8.69
C TYR A 108 2.61 -9.01 9.74
N ASP A 109 2.56 -8.53 10.98
CA ASP A 109 3.32 -9.06 12.11
C ASP A 109 2.67 -10.26 12.77
N GLY A 110 1.38 -10.46 12.51
CA GLY A 110 0.59 -11.50 13.16
C GLY A 110 0.86 -12.90 12.62
N LYS A 111 0.17 -13.85 13.20
CA LYS A 111 0.28 -15.28 12.83
C LYS A 111 -0.92 -15.71 11.99
N LEU A 112 -0.64 -16.50 10.96
CA LEU A 112 -1.62 -17.15 10.12
C LEU A 112 -1.62 -18.67 10.39
N SER A 113 -2.80 -19.23 10.36
CA SER A 113 -2.99 -20.69 10.49
C SER A 113 -2.59 -21.41 9.20
N ARG A 114 -2.37 -22.73 9.29
CA ARG A 114 -2.13 -23.57 8.09
C ARG A 114 -3.30 -23.55 7.10
N ALA A 115 -4.53 -23.35 7.58
CA ALA A 115 -5.71 -23.25 6.73
C ALA A 115 -5.67 -21.96 5.91
N GLU A 116 -5.32 -20.82 6.52
CA GLU A 116 -5.18 -19.52 5.88
C GLU A 116 -4.05 -19.49 4.85
N LEU A 117 -2.95 -20.24 5.12
CA LEU A 117 -1.77 -20.33 4.26
C LEU A 117 -1.86 -21.43 3.20
N LYS A 118 -3.03 -22.03 2.96
CA LYS A 118 -3.17 -22.99 1.85
C LYS A 118 -2.74 -22.33 0.53
N SER A 119 -2.02 -23.09 -0.28
CA SER A 119 -1.56 -22.62 -1.59
C SER A 119 -2.72 -22.12 -2.45
N PHE A 120 -2.52 -21.00 -3.09
CA PHE A 120 -3.41 -20.41 -4.10
C PHE A 120 -2.68 -20.32 -5.43
N GLN A 121 -3.32 -20.77 -6.50
CA GLN A 121 -2.71 -20.78 -7.84
C GLN A 121 -2.94 -19.46 -8.54
N HIS A 122 -2.01 -18.54 -8.37
CA HIS A 122 -1.98 -17.25 -9.06
C HIS A 122 -0.54 -16.84 -9.38
N LYS A 123 -0.35 -16.03 -10.43
CA LYS A 123 1.00 -15.65 -10.88
C LYS A 123 1.71 -14.67 -9.93
N GLN A 124 0.94 -13.84 -9.24
CA GLN A 124 1.45 -12.69 -8.50
C GLN A 124 1.02 -12.66 -7.04
N LEU A 125 -0.03 -13.40 -6.65
CA LEU A 125 -0.59 -13.40 -5.31
C LEU A 125 -0.31 -14.73 -4.62
N GLN A 126 0.11 -14.67 -3.37
CA GLN A 126 0.32 -15.83 -2.50
C GLN A 126 -0.43 -15.66 -1.18
N SER A 127 -0.91 -16.78 -0.63
CA SER A 127 -1.48 -16.76 0.71
C SER A 127 -0.42 -16.36 1.74
N GLY A 128 -0.71 -15.36 2.54
CA GLY A 128 0.21 -14.74 3.48
C GLY A 128 0.80 -13.42 2.99
N ASP A 129 0.63 -13.06 1.71
CA ASP A 129 1.05 -11.75 1.22
C ASP A 129 0.30 -10.63 1.96
N THR A 130 1.01 -9.56 2.23
CA THR A 130 0.45 -8.31 2.73
C THR A 130 0.22 -7.38 1.54
N ILE A 131 -0.91 -6.70 1.53
CA ILE A 131 -1.18 -5.63 0.55
C ILE A 131 -1.63 -4.36 1.28
N GLU A 132 -1.23 -3.20 0.77
CA GLU A 132 -1.72 -1.90 1.23
C GLU A 132 -2.61 -1.31 0.15
N VAL A 133 -3.88 -1.11 0.48
CA VAL A 133 -4.90 -0.59 -0.44
C VAL A 133 -5.11 0.90 -0.21
N HIS A 134 -5.06 1.66 -1.29
CA HIS A 134 -5.28 3.10 -1.31
C HIS A 134 -6.62 3.42 -1.95
N TYR A 135 -7.53 3.99 -1.18
CA TYR A 135 -8.79 4.58 -1.64
C TYR A 135 -8.57 6.08 -1.79
N VAL A 136 -8.26 6.50 -3.02
CA VAL A 136 -7.87 7.89 -3.31
C VAL A 136 -9.09 8.74 -3.54
N HIS A 137 -9.19 9.84 -2.83
CA HIS A 137 -10.28 10.82 -2.93
C HIS A 137 -9.73 12.19 -3.34
N THR A 138 -10.55 12.94 -4.07
CA THR A 138 -10.23 14.26 -4.60
C THR A 138 -11.36 15.26 -4.34
N SER A 139 -11.01 16.54 -4.20
CA SER A 139 -11.99 17.63 -4.17
C SER A 139 -12.48 18.03 -5.56
N ALA A 140 -11.89 17.49 -6.64
CA ALA A 140 -12.37 17.71 -7.99
C ALA A 140 -13.67 16.93 -8.25
N ASP A 141 -14.54 17.48 -9.09
CA ASP A 141 -15.74 16.78 -9.56
C ASP A 141 -15.37 15.87 -10.74
N VAL A 142 -15.09 14.62 -10.42
CA VAL A 142 -14.61 13.60 -11.37
C VAL A 142 -15.30 12.27 -11.13
N LYS A 143 -15.21 11.39 -12.12
CA LYS A 143 -15.59 9.97 -11.99
C LYS A 143 -14.36 9.12 -11.62
N PRO A 144 -14.55 8.05 -10.84
CA PRO A 144 -13.49 7.08 -10.59
C PRO A 144 -12.96 6.47 -11.89
N GLY A 145 -11.65 6.22 -11.91
CA GLY A 145 -11.01 5.66 -13.11
C GLY A 145 -9.53 5.31 -12.89
N PRO A 146 -8.86 4.94 -14.00
CA PRO A 146 -7.47 4.48 -13.94
C PRO A 146 -6.50 5.59 -13.57
N THR A 147 -5.49 5.22 -12.82
CA THR A 147 -4.37 6.06 -12.38
C THR A 147 -4.78 7.30 -11.55
N LEU A 148 -3.82 7.97 -10.95
CA LEU A 148 -4.05 9.23 -10.23
C LEU A 148 -4.46 10.39 -11.16
N GLY A 149 -4.32 10.23 -12.48
CA GLY A 149 -4.85 11.18 -13.46
C GLY A 149 -6.35 11.36 -13.36
N SER A 150 -7.09 10.31 -12.97
CA SER A 150 -8.53 10.37 -12.73
C SER A 150 -8.94 11.25 -11.54
N CYS A 151 -7.98 11.63 -10.69
CA CYS A 151 -8.21 12.53 -9.56
C CYS A 151 -8.16 14.03 -9.94
N LEU A 152 -7.82 14.34 -11.18
CA LEU A 152 -7.70 15.69 -11.72
C LEU A 152 -8.84 15.98 -12.71
N SER A 153 -9.17 17.24 -12.88
CA SER A 153 -10.07 17.70 -13.95
C SER A 153 -9.40 18.81 -14.75
N ASP A 154 -9.91 19.11 -15.93
CA ASP A 154 -9.39 20.20 -16.78
C ASP A 154 -9.41 21.55 -16.06
N SER A 155 -10.38 21.75 -15.18
CA SER A 155 -10.52 22.99 -14.40
C SER A 155 -9.75 22.98 -13.07
N ILE A 156 -9.39 21.81 -12.54
CA ILE A 156 -8.71 21.65 -11.25
C ILE A 156 -7.53 20.69 -11.41
N GLY A 157 -6.37 21.23 -11.77
CA GLY A 157 -5.13 20.47 -11.92
C GLY A 157 -4.36 20.24 -10.61
N ASN A 158 -4.78 20.87 -9.51
CA ASN A 158 -4.20 20.68 -8.17
C ASN A 158 -5.29 20.65 -7.10
N PRO A 159 -6.14 19.63 -7.08
CA PRO A 159 -7.16 19.47 -6.05
C PRO A 159 -6.57 19.13 -4.70
N GLN A 160 -7.38 19.26 -3.64
CA GLN A 160 -7.05 18.56 -2.39
C GLN A 160 -7.21 17.06 -2.63
N LEU A 161 -6.24 16.30 -2.16
CA LEU A 161 -6.22 14.84 -2.23
C LEU A 161 -6.25 14.25 -0.82
N ARG A 162 -6.94 13.13 -0.69
CA ARG A 162 -6.99 12.33 0.53
C ARG A 162 -6.88 10.85 0.17
N VAL A 163 -6.05 10.11 0.90
CA VAL A 163 -5.94 8.67 0.74
C VAL A 163 -6.35 8.00 2.04
N GLU A 164 -7.45 7.28 2.00
CA GLU A 164 -7.81 6.34 3.05
C GLU A 164 -7.05 5.04 2.77
N THR A 165 -6.27 4.58 3.74
CA THR A 165 -5.35 3.45 3.56
C THR A 165 -5.71 2.32 4.50
N GLN A 166 -5.81 1.11 3.95
CA GLN A 166 -6.05 -0.10 4.69
C GLN A 166 -5.06 -1.19 4.30
N VAL A 167 -4.43 -1.79 5.30
CA VAL A 167 -3.56 -2.96 5.09
C VAL A 167 -4.36 -4.24 5.27
N TYR A 168 -4.18 -5.18 4.35
CA TYR A 168 -4.77 -6.51 4.39
C TYR A 168 -3.70 -7.58 4.30
N VAL A 169 -3.98 -8.75 4.87
CA VAL A 169 -3.23 -9.98 4.62
C VAL A 169 -4.09 -10.96 3.83
N LEU A 170 -3.52 -11.51 2.76
CA LEU A 170 -4.22 -12.43 1.87
C LEU A 170 -4.30 -13.83 2.48
N VAL A 171 -5.51 -14.36 2.62
CA VAL A 171 -5.74 -15.69 3.18
C VAL A 171 -6.60 -16.55 2.24
N ASN A 172 -6.34 -17.86 2.19
CA ASN A 172 -7.10 -18.77 1.35
C ASN A 172 -8.20 -19.48 2.15
N VAL A 173 -9.12 -18.69 2.71
CA VAL A 173 -10.32 -19.18 3.42
C VAL A 173 -11.56 -18.42 2.93
N GLN A 174 -12.68 -19.15 2.77
CA GLN A 174 -13.90 -18.61 2.14
C GLN A 174 -14.61 -17.54 2.97
N ASP A 175 -14.55 -17.65 4.28
CA ASP A 175 -15.20 -16.75 5.24
C ASP A 175 -14.38 -15.52 5.60
N ALA A 176 -13.20 -15.34 4.97
CA ALA A 176 -12.48 -14.07 5.04
C ALA A 176 -13.22 -12.97 4.25
N LEU A 177 -12.86 -11.72 4.52
CA LEU A 177 -13.47 -10.57 3.85
C LEU A 177 -13.36 -10.70 2.32
N ASP A 178 -14.41 -10.30 1.63
CA ASP A 178 -14.47 -10.27 0.17
C ASP A 178 -13.98 -8.92 -0.35
N PHE A 179 -12.93 -8.93 -1.19
CA PHE A 179 -12.30 -7.70 -1.68
C PHE A 179 -13.18 -6.96 -2.69
N GLU A 180 -13.94 -7.69 -3.53
CA GLU A 180 -14.87 -7.06 -4.47
C GLU A 180 -16.00 -6.33 -3.71
N TYR A 181 -16.49 -6.92 -2.60
CA TYR A 181 -17.45 -6.26 -1.72
C TYR A 181 -16.85 -5.01 -1.07
N LEU A 182 -15.61 -5.08 -0.57
CA LEU A 182 -14.93 -3.95 0.09
C LEU A 182 -14.65 -2.80 -0.87
N THR A 183 -14.49 -3.08 -2.17
CA THR A 183 -14.17 -2.08 -3.19
C THR A 183 -15.41 -1.57 -3.95
N GLN A 184 -16.62 -1.98 -3.55
CA GLN A 184 -17.84 -1.45 -4.13
C GLN A 184 -17.98 0.06 -3.85
N TYR A 185 -18.29 0.80 -4.89
CA TYR A 185 -18.50 2.23 -4.82
C TYR A 185 -19.67 2.68 -5.69
N GLY A 186 -20.09 3.90 -5.50
CA GLY A 186 -21.16 4.52 -6.30
C GLY A 186 -21.43 5.94 -5.84
N GLN A 187 -22.48 6.55 -6.38
CA GLN A 187 -22.87 7.89 -5.98
C GLN A 187 -23.68 7.88 -4.67
N LYS A 188 -23.27 8.73 -3.73
CA LYS A 188 -23.93 8.97 -2.46
C LYS A 188 -23.73 10.43 -2.06
N ASP A 189 -24.83 11.12 -1.74
CA ASP A 189 -24.82 12.52 -1.30
C ASP A 189 -24.10 13.50 -2.26
N GLY A 190 -24.13 13.21 -3.56
CA GLY A 190 -23.49 14.01 -4.60
C GLY A 190 -22.01 13.71 -4.86
N TYR A 191 -21.44 12.69 -4.21
CA TYR A 191 -20.07 12.27 -4.37
C TYR A 191 -19.98 10.80 -4.79
N TYR A 192 -18.91 10.43 -5.48
CA TYR A 192 -18.52 9.02 -5.59
C TYR A 192 -17.92 8.54 -4.26
N GLN A 193 -18.49 7.49 -3.68
CA GLN A 193 -18.17 7.02 -2.34
C GLN A 193 -17.99 5.51 -2.30
N MET A 194 -17.06 5.04 -1.46
CA MET A 194 -16.99 3.65 -1.04
C MET A 194 -18.18 3.30 -0.16
N PHE A 195 -18.80 2.13 -0.39
CA PHE A 195 -19.94 1.69 0.41
C PHE A 195 -19.52 0.86 1.62
N ASN A 196 -18.47 0.05 1.48
CA ASN A 196 -18.13 -1.01 2.42
C ASN A 196 -16.68 -0.92 2.94
N MET A 197 -16.07 0.26 2.87
CA MET A 197 -14.73 0.47 3.42
C MET A 197 -14.72 0.16 4.93
N LEU A 198 -13.71 -0.59 5.41
CA LEU A 198 -13.63 -0.98 6.81
C LEU A 198 -13.45 0.23 7.72
N ASN A 199 -14.10 0.18 8.87
CA ASN A 199 -13.97 1.16 9.94
C ASN A 199 -13.55 0.55 11.29
N SER A 200 -13.35 -0.77 11.32
CA SER A 200 -13.07 -1.55 12.54
C SER A 200 -11.58 -1.89 12.72
N THR A 201 -10.69 -1.40 11.87
CA THR A 201 -9.25 -1.69 11.89
C THR A 201 -8.42 -0.61 12.58
N GLY A 202 -8.94 -0.11 13.69
CA GLY A 202 -8.32 0.92 14.52
C GLY A 202 -8.66 2.35 14.07
N THR A 203 -8.30 3.32 14.92
CA THR A 203 -8.43 4.74 14.59
C THR A 203 -7.37 5.12 13.56
N PRO A 204 -7.74 5.71 12.41
CA PRO A 204 -6.75 6.11 11.42
C PRO A 204 -5.78 7.15 11.96
N ILE A 205 -4.51 6.97 11.66
CA ILE A 205 -3.48 7.98 11.88
C ILE A 205 -3.46 8.90 10.66
N GLN A 206 -3.63 10.21 10.88
CA GLN A 206 -3.71 11.19 9.81
C GLN A 206 -2.46 12.08 9.80
N TYR A 207 -1.96 12.35 8.61
CA TYR A 207 -0.83 13.26 8.43
C TYR A 207 -0.84 13.88 7.01
N ALA A 208 -0.22 15.05 6.88
CA ALA A 208 0.06 15.64 5.57
C ALA A 208 1.33 15.01 4.98
N GLY A 209 1.23 14.51 3.76
CA GLY A 209 2.36 13.91 3.05
C GLY A 209 2.26 14.15 1.54
N SER A 210 2.95 13.34 0.77
CA SER A 210 2.89 13.40 -0.69
C SER A 210 2.35 12.09 -1.25
N THR A 211 1.74 12.14 -2.44
CA THR A 211 1.49 10.92 -3.20
C THR A 211 2.59 10.67 -4.20
N THR A 212 3.07 9.44 -4.29
CA THR A 212 4.18 9.10 -5.17
C THR A 212 4.10 7.63 -5.59
N GLY A 213 4.86 7.30 -6.66
CA GLY A 213 5.11 5.93 -7.08
C GLY A 213 6.58 5.51 -6.85
N PRO A 214 6.94 4.26 -7.15
CA PRO A 214 8.30 3.73 -6.97
C PRO A 214 9.39 4.57 -7.65
N SER A 215 9.06 5.22 -8.77
CA SER A 215 9.97 6.10 -9.50
C SER A 215 10.42 7.35 -8.73
N TYR A 216 9.79 7.66 -7.58
CA TYR A 216 10.11 8.81 -6.74
C TYR A 216 11.01 8.49 -5.55
N ASN A 217 11.65 7.31 -5.50
CA ASN A 217 12.57 6.98 -4.41
C ASN A 217 13.71 7.98 -4.24
N GLU A 218 14.10 8.66 -5.31
CA GLU A 218 15.17 9.68 -5.32
C GLU A 218 14.67 11.08 -5.67
N LYS A 219 13.36 11.26 -5.88
CA LYS A 219 12.75 12.53 -6.28
C LYS A 219 11.64 12.92 -5.33
N GLY A 220 11.56 14.21 -5.00
CA GLY A 220 10.42 14.76 -4.26
C GLY A 220 9.15 14.72 -5.10
N SER A 221 8.01 14.46 -4.45
CA SER A 221 6.68 14.56 -5.07
C SER A 221 6.07 15.92 -4.78
N PRO A 222 5.56 16.63 -5.79
CA PRO A 222 4.89 17.92 -5.62
C PRO A 222 3.43 17.78 -5.14
N PHE A 223 2.81 16.59 -5.31
CA PHE A 223 1.41 16.39 -4.98
C PHE A 223 1.24 16.06 -3.50
N GLN A 224 0.64 17.00 -2.78
CA GLN A 224 0.35 16.82 -1.36
C GLN A 224 -1.00 16.14 -1.17
N VAL A 225 -1.08 15.25 -0.18
CA VAL A 225 -2.29 14.54 0.21
C VAL A 225 -2.44 14.54 1.73
N THR A 226 -3.65 14.34 2.19
CA THR A 226 -3.92 13.88 3.55
C THR A 226 -3.92 12.36 3.53
N TRP A 227 -2.97 11.76 4.20
CA TRP A 227 -2.96 10.33 4.48
C TRP A 227 -3.82 10.03 5.71
N SER A 228 -4.55 8.93 5.64
CA SER A 228 -5.41 8.43 6.72
C SER A 228 -5.21 6.91 6.78
N VAL A 229 -4.24 6.46 7.58
CA VAL A 229 -3.74 5.08 7.58
C VAL A 229 -4.25 4.34 8.82
N ARG A 230 -4.93 3.22 8.60
CA ARG A 230 -5.43 2.39 9.69
C ARG A 230 -4.35 1.43 10.21
N PRO A 231 -4.14 1.36 11.54
CA PRO A 231 -3.00 0.62 12.10
C PRO A 231 -3.20 -0.89 12.20
N GLN A 232 -4.43 -1.40 12.05
CA GLN A 232 -4.70 -2.83 12.17
C GLN A 232 -4.92 -3.47 10.81
N VAL A 233 -4.49 -4.74 10.69
CA VAL A 233 -4.57 -5.53 9.47
C VAL A 233 -5.83 -6.38 9.47
N ALA A 234 -6.56 -6.40 8.37
CA ALA A 234 -7.68 -7.30 8.18
C ALA A 234 -7.30 -8.45 7.24
N LYS A 235 -7.99 -9.59 7.39
CA LYS A 235 -7.80 -10.77 6.53
C LYS A 235 -8.79 -10.74 5.37
N VAL A 236 -8.27 -10.80 4.15
CA VAL A 236 -9.08 -10.79 2.93
C VAL A 236 -8.88 -12.07 2.14
N ASN A 237 -9.95 -12.57 1.53
CA ASN A 237 -9.89 -13.76 0.69
C ASN A 237 -9.07 -13.48 -0.58
N ILE A 238 -7.98 -14.22 -0.76
CA ILE A 238 -7.07 -14.06 -1.91
C ILE A 238 -7.78 -14.26 -3.26
N ALA A 239 -8.78 -15.15 -3.33
CA ALA A 239 -9.52 -15.38 -4.57
C ALA A 239 -10.34 -14.17 -5.00
N SER A 240 -10.93 -13.42 -4.05
CA SER A 240 -11.67 -12.19 -4.37
C SER A 240 -10.74 -11.06 -4.82
N VAL A 241 -9.50 -10.98 -4.32
CA VAL A 241 -8.49 -10.03 -4.83
C VAL A 241 -8.09 -10.40 -6.27
N ALA A 242 -7.86 -11.70 -6.53
CA ALA A 242 -7.52 -12.18 -7.87
C ALA A 242 -8.66 -11.95 -8.86
N GLU A 243 -9.92 -12.03 -8.44
CA GLU A 243 -11.08 -11.74 -9.28
C GLU A 243 -11.19 -10.24 -9.56
N TRP A 244 -11.04 -9.40 -8.54
CA TRP A 244 -11.05 -7.95 -8.70
C TRP A 244 -10.00 -7.47 -9.71
N LEU A 245 -8.80 -8.03 -9.73
CA LEU A 245 -7.75 -7.68 -10.71
C LEU A 245 -8.16 -7.95 -12.16
N LYS A 246 -9.17 -8.78 -12.42
CA LYS A 246 -9.66 -9.06 -13.78
C LYS A 246 -10.72 -8.04 -14.25
N HIS A 247 -11.49 -7.45 -13.32
CA HIS A 247 -12.74 -6.77 -13.65
C HIS A 247 -12.95 -5.49 -12.81
N ASN A 248 -11.93 -4.62 -12.71
CA ASN A 248 -12.06 -3.35 -12.00
C ASN A 248 -12.06 -2.15 -12.95
N ASP A 249 -12.72 -1.07 -12.54
CA ASP A 249 -12.84 0.18 -13.33
C ASP A 249 -11.54 1.00 -13.35
N PHE A 250 -10.57 0.63 -12.51
CA PHE A 250 -9.30 1.33 -12.34
C PHE A 250 -8.21 0.80 -13.26
N LYS A 251 -8.49 -0.30 -14.00
CA LYS A 251 -7.55 -1.02 -14.88
C LYS A 251 -6.30 -1.51 -14.13
N GLU A 252 -6.49 -1.90 -12.89
CA GLU A 252 -5.44 -2.53 -12.09
C GLU A 252 -5.34 -4.01 -12.44
N GLU A 253 -4.17 -4.43 -12.92
CA GLU A 253 -3.91 -5.81 -13.34
C GLU A 253 -2.88 -6.51 -12.43
N HIS A 254 -2.24 -5.75 -11.52
CA HIS A 254 -1.22 -6.24 -10.59
C HIS A 254 -1.05 -5.28 -9.42
N ALA A 255 -0.44 -5.75 -8.33
CA ALA A 255 -0.02 -4.90 -7.23
C ALA A 255 1.14 -3.97 -7.65
N HIS A 256 1.10 -2.73 -7.17
CA HIS A 256 2.20 -1.78 -7.37
C HIS A 256 3.38 -2.09 -6.43
N GLY A 257 4.57 -1.63 -6.81
CA GLY A 257 5.71 -1.57 -5.91
C GLY A 257 5.56 -0.44 -4.90
N VAL A 258 6.35 -0.48 -3.83
CA VAL A 258 6.32 0.50 -2.74
C VAL A 258 7.52 1.46 -2.82
N ARG A 259 7.34 2.68 -2.31
CA ARG A 259 8.47 3.61 -2.08
C ARG A 259 9.24 3.23 -0.83
N ASN A 260 10.50 3.66 -0.81
CA ASN A 260 11.28 3.61 0.42
C ASN A 260 10.61 4.45 1.51
N LEU A 261 10.52 3.90 2.72
CA LEU A 261 10.06 4.64 3.88
C LEU A 261 10.91 5.90 4.07
N VAL A 262 10.26 7.05 4.15
CA VAL A 262 10.91 8.34 4.44
C VAL A 262 11.18 8.41 5.93
N ILE A 263 12.45 8.56 6.30
CA ILE A 263 12.92 8.57 7.69
C ILE A 263 13.62 9.88 8.09
N ASN A 264 13.90 10.77 7.13
CA ASN A 264 14.52 12.06 7.42
C ASN A 264 13.48 13.02 7.99
N PRO A 265 13.61 13.49 9.25
CA PRO A 265 12.63 14.39 9.87
C PRO A 265 12.38 15.69 9.09
N GLU A 266 13.36 16.20 8.36
CA GLU A 266 13.21 17.41 7.54
C GLU A 266 12.25 17.22 6.36
N LEU A 267 11.95 15.97 5.99
CA LEU A 267 11.02 15.62 4.91
C LEU A 267 9.63 15.22 5.44
N LEU A 268 9.41 15.19 6.74
CA LEU A 268 8.17 14.72 7.38
C LEU A 268 7.42 15.89 8.02
N SER A 269 6.08 15.86 7.94
CA SER A 269 5.24 16.79 8.71
C SER A 269 5.40 16.55 10.21
N GLY A 270 5.34 17.60 11.01
CA GLY A 270 5.15 17.49 12.45
C GLY A 270 3.76 16.98 12.82
N HIS A 271 3.50 16.83 14.12
CA HIS A 271 2.17 16.55 14.65
C HIS A 271 1.17 17.65 14.22
N GLN A 272 0.02 17.23 13.75
CA GLN A 272 -1.15 18.07 13.53
C GLN A 272 -2.23 17.76 14.55
#